data_7236310e7ddf7814faea8f9f67f31326
#
_entry.id   7236310e7ddf7814faea8f9f67f31326
#
_cell.length_a   1.000
_cell.length_b   1.000
_cell.length_c   1.000
_cell.angle_alpha   90.00
_cell.angle_beta   90.00
_cell.angle_gamma   90.00
#
_symmetry.space_group_name_H-M   'P 1'
#
loop_
_entity.id
_entity.type
_entity.pdbx_description
1 polymer ?
#
loop_
_entity_poly.entity_id
_entity_poly.type
_entity_poly.pdbx_seq_one_letter_code
_entity_poly.pdbx_strand_id
1 'polypeptide(L)'
;SRHLGLPTLALIPHYLNTDKRKLLSAKNGASLTAAPTALIAIEDRHSAMAEAYRHLRTSLLFSSAGKPPQTILVTSSQPSEGKTTTAINTAITLAQSDVDVVIIDCDLRRPRIHSHFGLDNSRGLTNYLSGDKNTESLLRTYQDLPKLKVVTSGPIPPNPAELLSSNEMRSLLRFLSGKFKHVIIDSPPAISFTDAAILSTQVDGVVLVAMANKSSIHLMRQFKQRIHNLGARIYGVVLNGIKSSSVEYDYYGGSSYYKYYSNADDETTPMLGDTKVQ
;
A
#
# COMPACT_ATOMS: atom_id res chain seq x y z
N SER A 1 10.18 -13.42 7.74
CA SER A 1 10.18 -14.12 6.45
C SER A 1 10.77 -15.52 6.52
N ARG A 2 11.96 -15.75 7.14
CA ARG A 2 12.57 -17.09 7.26
C ARG A 2 11.62 -18.14 7.85
N HIS A 3 10.81 -17.78 8.86
CA HIS A 3 9.85 -18.68 9.51
C HIS A 3 8.62 -19.01 8.66
N LEU A 4 8.35 -18.26 7.60
CA LEU A 4 7.21 -18.45 6.70
C LEU A 4 7.61 -19.10 5.37
N GLY A 5 8.90 -19.14 5.03
CA GLY A 5 9.37 -19.57 3.70
C GLY A 5 8.80 -18.67 2.59
N LEU A 6 8.57 -17.39 2.88
CA LEU A 6 8.12 -16.38 1.92
C LEU A 6 9.20 -15.30 1.76
N PRO A 7 9.39 -14.76 0.55
CA PRO A 7 10.31 -13.65 0.34
C PRO A 7 9.83 -12.40 1.09
N THR A 8 10.77 -11.60 1.59
CA THR A 8 10.50 -10.25 2.07
C THR A 8 10.51 -9.31 0.89
N LEU A 9 9.39 -8.67 0.62
CA LEU A 9 9.24 -7.73 -0.48
C LEU A 9 9.78 -6.34 -0.12
N ALA A 10 9.53 -5.89 1.11
CA ALA A 10 10.04 -4.64 1.64
C ALA A 10 10.02 -4.62 3.16
N LEU A 11 10.87 -3.78 3.73
CA LEU A 11 10.87 -3.38 5.13
C LEU A 11 10.42 -1.93 5.20
N ILE A 12 9.28 -1.68 5.81
CA ILE A 12 8.74 -0.33 5.97
C ILE A 12 9.12 0.19 7.36
N PRO A 13 9.92 1.26 7.45
CA PRO A 13 10.33 1.79 8.74
C PRO A 13 9.14 2.33 9.52
N HIS A 14 9.23 2.26 10.84
CA HIS A 14 8.30 2.96 11.70
C HIS A 14 8.48 4.46 11.44
N TYR A 15 7.41 5.14 11.06
CA TYR A 15 7.46 6.58 10.95
C TYR A 15 7.55 7.17 12.35
N LEU A 16 8.76 7.45 12.75
CA LEU A 16 9.01 8.37 13.85
C LEU A 16 9.03 9.76 13.24
N ASN A 17 8.23 10.64 13.76
CA ASN A 17 8.28 12.06 13.44
C ASN A 17 9.62 12.62 13.94
N THR A 18 10.72 12.21 13.28
CA THR A 18 12.10 12.54 13.63
C THR A 18 12.54 13.87 13.05
N ASP A 19 11.67 14.56 12.33
CA ASP A 19 11.94 15.92 11.96
C ASP A 19 11.79 16.87 13.16
N LYS A 20 12.80 16.80 14.04
CA LYS A 20 13.04 17.87 15.01
C LYS A 20 13.11 19.27 14.34
N ARG A 21 13.41 19.34 13.03
CA ARG A 21 13.36 20.56 12.22
C ARG A 21 11.94 21.08 12.02
N LYS A 22 10.95 20.20 11.79
CA LYS A 22 9.53 20.63 11.75
C LYS A 22 9.02 21.06 13.12
N LEU A 23 9.50 20.46 14.20
CA LEU A 23 9.21 20.91 15.57
C LEU A 23 9.76 22.32 15.88
N LEU A 24 10.87 22.72 15.28
CA LEU A 24 11.44 24.06 15.41
C LEU A 24 10.72 25.08 14.51
N SER A 25 10.18 24.64 13.36
CA SER A 25 9.32 25.47 12.50
C SER A 25 7.93 25.67 13.07
N ALA A 26 7.43 24.76 13.91
CA ALA A 26 6.14 24.86 14.59
C ALA A 26 6.08 25.90 15.72
N LYS A 27 7.18 26.62 16.02
CA LYS A 27 7.16 27.75 16.96
C LYS A 27 6.23 28.91 16.53
N ASN A 28 5.70 28.86 15.32
CA ASN A 28 4.76 29.84 14.79
C ASN A 28 3.28 29.35 14.77
N GLY A 29 2.84 28.60 15.76
CA GLY A 29 1.41 28.39 16.03
C GLY A 29 0.65 27.45 15.11
N ALA A 30 1.32 26.67 14.25
CA ALA A 30 0.68 25.60 13.48
C ALA A 30 0.53 24.37 14.37
N SER A 31 -0.68 23.88 14.49
CA SER A 31 -1.08 22.66 15.19
C SER A 31 -0.11 21.50 14.91
N LEU A 32 0.33 20.83 15.96
CA LEU A 32 1.03 19.53 15.89
C LEU A 32 0.06 18.51 15.25
N THR A 33 0.03 18.49 13.93
CA THR A 33 -0.84 17.58 13.21
C THR A 33 -0.26 16.20 13.21
N ALA A 34 -1.07 15.31 13.72
CA ALA A 34 -1.34 13.94 13.35
C ALA A 34 -0.16 13.08 12.82
N ALA A 35 -0.19 11.83 13.22
CA ALA A 35 0.55 10.74 12.60
C ALA A 35 0.55 10.85 11.06
N PRO A 36 1.62 10.41 10.38
CA PRO A 36 1.70 10.49 8.93
C PRO A 36 0.46 9.90 8.33
N THR A 37 -0.07 10.60 7.36
CA THR A 37 -1.21 10.09 6.62
C THR A 37 -0.80 8.86 5.81
N ALA A 38 -1.77 8.08 5.38
CA ALA A 38 -1.50 6.95 4.50
C ALA A 38 -0.98 7.39 3.11
N LEU A 39 -0.89 8.69 2.83
CA LEU A 39 -0.42 9.24 1.55
C LEU A 39 1.07 9.61 1.56
N ILE A 40 1.89 9.00 2.41
CA ILE A 40 3.29 9.38 2.63
C ILE A 40 4.13 9.43 1.34
N ALA A 41 3.86 8.56 0.38
CA ALA A 41 4.55 8.55 -0.90
C ALA A 41 4.27 9.81 -1.77
N ILE A 42 3.23 10.58 -1.45
CA ILE A 42 2.92 11.88 -2.06
C ILE A 42 3.41 13.01 -1.16
N GLU A 43 3.07 12.96 0.13
CA GLU A 43 3.26 14.04 1.08
C GLU A 43 4.73 14.26 1.46
N ASP A 44 5.49 13.17 1.54
CA ASP A 44 6.93 13.20 1.87
C ASP A 44 7.71 12.23 0.97
N ARG A 45 7.87 12.63 -0.29
CA ARG A 45 8.51 11.81 -1.34
C ARG A 45 9.95 11.42 -1.05
N HIS A 46 10.62 12.18 -0.21
CA HIS A 46 12.03 11.97 0.14
C HIS A 46 12.22 11.20 1.46
N SER A 47 11.14 10.83 2.13
CA SER A 47 11.24 10.06 3.36
C SER A 47 11.74 8.64 3.13
N ALA A 48 12.38 8.07 4.15
CA ALA A 48 12.79 6.66 4.15
C ALA A 48 11.59 5.72 3.93
N MET A 49 10.41 6.12 4.43
CA MET A 49 9.17 5.35 4.26
C MET A 49 8.70 5.39 2.80
N ALA A 50 8.73 6.55 2.14
CA ALA A 50 8.38 6.65 0.71
C ALA A 50 9.34 5.82 -0.15
N GLU A 51 10.63 5.80 0.17
CA GLU A 51 11.61 4.97 -0.53
C GLU A 51 11.38 3.47 -0.32
N ALA A 52 11.03 3.08 0.88
CA ALA A 52 10.67 1.70 1.16
C ALA A 52 9.48 1.22 0.31
N TYR A 53 8.50 2.09 0.05
CA TYR A 53 7.39 1.79 -0.87
C TYR A 53 7.83 1.76 -2.35
N ARG A 54 8.78 2.58 -2.77
CA ARG A 54 9.39 2.45 -4.11
C ARG A 54 10.14 1.12 -4.26
N HIS A 55 10.84 0.69 -3.21
CA HIS A 55 11.47 -0.62 -3.17
C HIS A 55 10.44 -1.76 -3.25
N LEU A 56 9.31 -1.65 -2.51
CA LEU A 56 8.20 -2.59 -2.61
C LEU A 56 7.66 -2.69 -4.04
N ARG A 57 7.44 -1.56 -4.70
CA ARG A 57 7.04 -1.52 -6.12
C ARG A 57 7.99 -2.32 -7.00
N THR A 58 9.29 -2.08 -6.87
CA THR A 58 10.31 -2.78 -7.65
C THR A 58 10.26 -4.29 -7.38
N SER A 59 10.21 -4.69 -6.11
CA SER A 59 10.11 -6.10 -5.72
C SER A 59 8.86 -6.78 -6.30
N LEU A 60 7.73 -6.08 -6.34
CA LEU A 60 6.49 -6.59 -6.93
C LEU A 60 6.59 -6.75 -8.45
N LEU A 61 7.15 -5.77 -9.14
CA LEU A 61 7.30 -5.84 -10.60
C LEU A 61 8.19 -7.00 -11.04
N PHE A 62 9.14 -7.42 -10.21
CA PHE A 62 10.03 -8.55 -10.45
C PHE A 62 9.60 -9.86 -9.76
N SER A 63 8.46 -9.87 -9.06
CA SER A 63 7.99 -11.06 -8.31
C SER A 63 7.48 -12.20 -9.17
N SER A 64 7.26 -11.96 -10.46
CA SER A 64 6.77 -12.93 -11.43
C SER A 64 7.70 -13.02 -12.62
N ALA A 65 8.03 -14.24 -13.03
CA ALA A 65 8.76 -14.47 -14.28
C ALA A 65 7.88 -14.10 -15.49
N GLY A 66 8.37 -13.19 -16.32
CA GLY A 66 7.77 -12.85 -17.60
C GLY A 66 6.80 -11.67 -17.58
N LYS A 67 5.75 -11.68 -16.78
CA LYS A 67 4.75 -10.60 -16.75
C LYS A 67 4.58 -10.04 -15.34
N PRO A 68 4.70 -8.72 -15.14
CA PRO A 68 4.41 -8.11 -13.85
C PRO A 68 2.99 -8.41 -13.37
N PRO A 69 2.77 -8.54 -12.05
CA PRO A 69 1.43 -8.75 -11.50
C PRO A 69 0.51 -7.58 -11.85
N GLN A 70 -0.71 -7.89 -12.28
CA GLN A 70 -1.72 -6.90 -12.62
C GLN A 70 -2.69 -6.68 -11.47
N THR A 71 -3.32 -7.74 -10.97
CA THR A 71 -4.24 -7.68 -9.84
C THR A 71 -3.53 -8.16 -8.57
N ILE A 72 -3.46 -7.30 -7.57
CA ILE A 72 -2.72 -7.53 -6.33
C ILE A 72 -3.64 -7.30 -5.14
N LEU A 73 -3.84 -8.34 -4.34
CA LEU A 73 -4.52 -8.24 -3.07
C LEU A 73 -3.52 -7.90 -1.97
N VAL A 74 -3.79 -6.87 -1.21
CA VAL A 74 -3.04 -6.51 0.00
C VAL A 74 -3.87 -6.86 1.22
N THR A 75 -3.35 -7.72 2.07
CA THR A 75 -4.02 -8.19 3.28
C THR A 75 -3.05 -8.35 4.44
N SER A 76 -3.57 -8.58 5.62
CA SER A 76 -2.79 -8.87 6.83
C SER A 76 -3.43 -10.00 7.61
N SER A 77 -2.67 -10.65 8.49
CA SER A 77 -3.22 -11.69 9.35
C SER A 77 -4.16 -11.12 10.40
N GLN A 78 -3.84 -9.95 10.94
CA GLN A 78 -4.55 -9.30 12.05
C GLN A 78 -4.89 -7.84 11.73
N PRO A 79 -5.83 -7.22 12.46
CA PRO A 79 -6.12 -5.79 12.34
C PRO A 79 -4.92 -4.92 12.72
N SER A 80 -4.86 -3.72 12.16
CA SER A 80 -3.87 -2.69 12.50
C SER A 80 -2.41 -3.09 12.24
N GLU A 81 -2.16 -3.89 11.21
CA GLU A 81 -0.82 -4.24 10.74
C GLU A 81 -0.34 -3.35 9.58
N GLY A 82 -1.14 -2.34 9.18
CA GLY A 82 -0.78 -1.37 8.15
C GLY A 82 -1.15 -1.79 6.72
N LYS A 83 -2.08 -2.73 6.54
CA LYS A 83 -2.50 -3.22 5.21
C LYS A 83 -3.02 -2.10 4.30
N THR A 84 -3.93 -1.26 4.79
CA THR A 84 -4.53 -0.16 4.01
C THR A 84 -3.48 0.88 3.62
N THR A 85 -2.62 1.28 4.54
CA THR A 85 -1.49 2.18 4.25
C THR A 85 -0.56 1.58 3.22
N THR A 86 -0.26 0.29 3.30
CA THR A 86 0.56 -0.42 2.32
C THR A 86 -0.13 -0.49 0.96
N ALA A 87 -1.42 -0.79 0.90
CA ALA A 87 -2.18 -0.81 -0.34
C ALA A 87 -2.18 0.56 -1.04
N ILE A 88 -2.46 1.63 -0.29
CA ILE A 88 -2.48 3.00 -0.79
C ILE A 88 -1.12 3.40 -1.35
N ASN A 89 -0.05 3.24 -0.59
CA ASN A 89 1.29 3.66 -1.05
C ASN A 89 1.85 2.77 -2.16
N THR A 90 1.46 1.49 -2.22
CA THR A 90 1.75 0.63 -3.37
C THR A 90 1.08 1.17 -4.64
N ALA A 91 -0.21 1.51 -4.58
CA ALA A 91 -0.93 2.08 -5.71
C ALA A 91 -0.35 3.44 -6.14
N ILE A 92 -0.02 4.31 -5.18
CA ILE A 92 0.61 5.61 -5.44
C ILE A 92 1.95 5.44 -6.16
N THR A 93 2.85 4.61 -5.63
CA THR A 93 4.18 4.43 -6.22
C THR A 93 4.14 3.77 -7.60
N LEU A 94 3.18 2.91 -7.86
CA LEU A 94 2.94 2.37 -9.21
C LEU A 94 2.45 3.46 -10.17
N ALA A 95 1.48 4.28 -9.76
CA ALA A 95 0.95 5.37 -10.57
C ALA A 95 1.99 6.47 -10.84
N GLN A 96 2.92 6.70 -9.93
CA GLN A 96 4.06 7.61 -10.10
C GLN A 96 5.04 7.16 -11.21
N SER A 97 4.94 5.92 -11.69
CA SER A 97 5.68 5.40 -12.84
C SER A 97 4.97 5.67 -14.19
N ASP A 98 4.02 6.60 -14.20
CA ASP A 98 3.25 7.01 -15.38
C ASP A 98 2.43 5.88 -16.02
N VAL A 99 1.92 4.96 -15.22
CA VAL A 99 0.99 3.91 -15.64
C VAL A 99 -0.35 4.07 -14.94
N ASP A 100 -1.43 3.66 -15.61
CA ASP A 100 -2.78 3.74 -15.05
C ASP A 100 -2.98 2.66 -13.99
N VAL A 101 -3.35 3.09 -12.79
CA VAL A 101 -3.56 2.25 -11.61
C VAL A 101 -4.92 2.54 -11.00
N VAL A 102 -5.58 1.52 -10.51
CA VAL A 102 -6.78 1.65 -9.68
C VAL A 102 -6.59 0.96 -8.35
N ILE A 103 -7.01 1.61 -7.28
CA ILE A 103 -7.11 1.02 -5.94
C ILE A 103 -8.57 0.84 -5.56
N ILE A 104 -8.92 -0.31 -4.99
CA ILE A 104 -10.29 -0.68 -4.61
C ILE A 104 -10.34 -0.96 -3.11
N ASP A 105 -11.24 -0.30 -2.41
CA ASP A 105 -11.56 -0.61 -1.02
C ASP A 105 -12.52 -1.80 -0.95
N CYS A 106 -11.98 -2.99 -0.72
CA CYS A 106 -12.74 -4.21 -0.48
C CYS A 106 -12.85 -4.57 1.02
N ASP A 107 -12.40 -3.69 1.91
CA ASP A 107 -12.72 -3.79 3.33
C ASP A 107 -14.13 -3.22 3.58
N LEU A 108 -15.14 -3.96 3.13
CA LEU A 108 -16.54 -3.55 3.22
C LEU A 108 -17.07 -3.53 4.66
N ARG A 109 -16.27 -3.99 5.62
CA ARG A 109 -16.62 -4.02 7.05
C ARG A 109 -16.14 -2.80 7.80
N ARG A 110 -14.94 -2.30 7.45
CA ARG A 110 -14.30 -1.12 8.03
C ARG A 110 -13.57 -0.31 6.97
N PRO A 111 -14.31 0.25 6.01
CA PRO A 111 -13.70 0.98 4.88
C PRO A 111 -12.93 2.22 5.38
N ARG A 112 -11.77 2.45 4.78
CA ARG A 112 -10.86 3.51 5.17
C ARG A 112 -10.29 4.31 4.00
N ILE A 113 -10.27 3.77 2.80
CA ILE A 113 -9.61 4.41 1.65
C ILE A 113 -10.23 5.76 1.36
N HIS A 114 -11.56 5.88 1.40
CA HIS A 114 -12.25 7.15 1.16
C HIS A 114 -11.77 8.27 2.08
N SER A 115 -11.59 7.97 3.37
CA SER A 115 -11.15 8.98 4.36
C SER A 115 -9.71 9.44 4.13
N HIS A 116 -8.82 8.52 3.70
CA HIS A 116 -7.43 8.88 3.40
C HIS A 116 -7.31 9.78 2.17
N PHE A 117 -8.16 9.59 1.17
CA PHE A 117 -8.18 10.42 -0.04
C PHE A 117 -9.13 11.63 0.05
N GLY A 118 -9.79 11.84 1.19
CA GLY A 118 -10.78 12.93 1.35
C GLY A 118 -11.98 12.81 0.43
N LEU A 119 -12.38 11.57 0.10
CA LEU A 119 -13.50 11.28 -0.80
C LEU A 119 -14.77 10.96 -0.02
N ASP A 120 -15.92 11.29 -0.61
CA ASP A 120 -17.21 10.84 -0.14
C ASP A 120 -17.37 9.33 -0.35
N ASN A 121 -18.03 8.64 0.57
CA ASN A 121 -18.28 7.21 0.54
C ASN A 121 -19.78 6.84 0.45
N SER A 122 -20.63 7.79 0.07
CA SER A 122 -22.06 7.54 -0.12
C SER A 122 -22.35 6.59 -1.30
N ARG A 123 -21.43 6.52 -2.25
CA ARG A 123 -21.46 5.61 -3.41
C ARG A 123 -20.08 5.02 -3.65
N GLY A 124 -20.06 3.74 -3.98
CA GLY A 124 -18.83 3.02 -4.25
C GLY A 124 -19.06 1.59 -4.73
N LEU A 125 -18.15 0.69 -4.41
CA LEU A 125 -18.15 -0.70 -4.84
C LEU A 125 -19.47 -1.41 -4.52
N THR A 126 -20.00 -1.25 -3.31
CA THR A 126 -21.23 -1.93 -2.89
C THR A 126 -22.44 -1.55 -3.72
N ASN A 127 -22.57 -0.28 -4.12
CA ASN A 127 -23.60 0.16 -5.03
C ASN A 127 -23.46 -0.50 -6.40
N TYR A 128 -22.25 -0.53 -6.94
CA TYR A 128 -21.95 -1.17 -8.23
C TYR A 128 -22.28 -2.66 -8.21
N LEU A 129 -21.87 -3.38 -7.19
CA LEU A 129 -22.11 -4.81 -7.03
C LEU A 129 -23.61 -5.12 -6.83
N SER A 130 -24.36 -4.16 -6.30
CA SER A 130 -25.82 -4.27 -6.08
C SER A 130 -26.67 -3.82 -7.28
N GLY A 131 -26.05 -3.44 -8.40
CA GLY A 131 -26.75 -3.16 -9.65
C GLY A 131 -26.54 -1.76 -10.25
N ASP A 132 -25.96 -0.82 -9.54
CA ASP A 132 -25.64 0.51 -10.07
C ASP A 132 -24.36 0.46 -10.92
N LYS A 133 -24.50 0.15 -12.18
CA LYS A 133 -23.38 -0.08 -13.13
C LYS A 133 -22.73 1.19 -13.67
N ASN A 134 -22.91 2.34 -13.03
CA ASN A 134 -22.28 3.59 -13.44
C ASN A 134 -20.78 3.60 -13.09
N THR A 135 -19.95 3.32 -14.09
CA THR A 135 -18.48 3.27 -13.92
C THR A 135 -17.84 4.64 -13.77
N GLU A 136 -18.46 5.71 -14.29
CA GLU A 136 -17.95 7.07 -14.14
C GLU A 136 -18.04 7.55 -12.70
N SER A 137 -19.14 7.24 -12.02
CA SER A 137 -19.28 7.55 -10.59
C SER A 137 -18.46 6.63 -9.70
N LEU A 138 -18.12 5.43 -10.17
CA LEU A 138 -17.31 4.45 -9.44
C LEU A 138 -15.83 4.83 -9.42
N LEU A 139 -15.28 5.24 -10.56
CA LEU A 139 -13.86 5.53 -10.76
C LEU A 139 -13.54 6.99 -10.41
N ARG A 140 -13.20 7.24 -9.16
CA ARG A 140 -12.90 8.59 -8.69
C ARG A 140 -11.45 8.96 -9.03
N THR A 141 -11.24 10.16 -9.57
CA THR A 141 -9.91 10.66 -9.86
C THR A 141 -9.30 11.31 -8.61
N TYR A 142 -8.06 10.98 -8.28
CA TYR A 142 -7.30 11.73 -7.31
C TYR A 142 -6.53 12.84 -8.03
N GLN A 143 -6.82 14.12 -7.70
CA GLN A 143 -6.34 15.26 -8.48
C GLN A 143 -4.81 15.39 -8.49
N ASP A 144 -4.16 15.10 -7.35
CA ASP A 144 -2.70 15.20 -7.22
C ASP A 144 -1.95 14.09 -7.97
N LEU A 145 -2.64 13.04 -8.40
CA LEU A 145 -2.09 11.92 -9.15
C LEU A 145 -3.10 11.37 -10.15
N PRO A 146 -3.27 12.00 -11.33
CA PRO A 146 -4.32 11.65 -12.30
C PRO A 146 -4.26 10.21 -12.81
N LYS A 147 -3.09 9.57 -12.77
CA LYS A 147 -2.90 8.15 -13.13
C LYS A 147 -3.48 7.18 -12.10
N LEU A 148 -3.86 7.66 -10.91
CA LEU A 148 -4.50 6.86 -9.87
C LEU A 148 -6.01 7.10 -9.88
N LYS A 149 -6.77 6.03 -10.05
CA LYS A 149 -8.21 6.00 -9.78
C LYS A 149 -8.48 5.30 -8.47
N VAL A 150 -9.50 5.79 -7.77
CA VAL A 150 -9.91 5.27 -6.46
C VAL A 150 -11.34 4.77 -6.56
N VAL A 151 -11.56 3.53 -6.15
CA VAL A 151 -12.89 2.95 -5.95
C VAL A 151 -13.11 2.82 -4.45
N THR A 152 -13.97 3.66 -3.91
CA THR A 152 -14.36 3.60 -2.50
C THR A 152 -15.30 2.42 -2.25
N SER A 153 -15.45 1.98 -1.01
CA SER A 153 -16.31 0.84 -0.69
C SER A 153 -17.80 1.09 -0.97
N GLY A 154 -18.25 2.32 -0.78
CA GLY A 154 -19.67 2.62 -0.64
C GLY A 154 -20.21 2.28 0.75
N PRO A 155 -21.53 2.30 0.96
CA PRO A 155 -22.16 1.94 2.22
C PRO A 155 -21.83 0.51 2.67
N ILE A 156 -21.76 0.28 3.98
CA ILE A 156 -21.48 -1.05 4.54
C ILE A 156 -22.65 -1.98 4.23
N PRO A 157 -22.44 -3.09 3.51
CA PRO A 157 -23.51 -4.03 3.17
C PRO A 157 -23.75 -5.03 4.31
N PRO A 158 -24.92 -5.66 4.37
CA PRO A 158 -25.21 -6.73 5.34
C PRO A 158 -24.46 -8.04 5.02
N ASN A 159 -24.03 -8.24 3.78
CA ASN A 159 -23.46 -9.49 3.25
C ASN A 159 -22.15 -9.29 2.50
N PRO A 160 -21.08 -8.79 3.15
CA PRO A 160 -19.82 -8.45 2.45
C PRO A 160 -19.21 -9.61 1.66
N ALA A 161 -19.10 -10.79 2.28
CA ALA A 161 -18.49 -11.96 1.64
C ALA A 161 -19.24 -12.43 0.38
N GLU A 162 -20.57 -12.38 0.40
CA GLU A 162 -21.39 -12.74 -0.76
C GLU A 162 -21.18 -11.77 -1.91
N LEU A 163 -21.13 -10.46 -1.65
CA LEU A 163 -20.85 -9.46 -2.68
C LEU A 163 -19.48 -9.66 -3.30
N LEU A 164 -18.46 -9.90 -2.49
CA LEU A 164 -17.08 -10.10 -2.97
C LEU A 164 -16.91 -11.42 -3.74
N SER A 165 -17.73 -12.44 -3.48
CA SER A 165 -17.73 -13.72 -4.21
C SER A 165 -18.63 -13.74 -5.44
N SER A 166 -19.35 -12.66 -5.71
CA SER A 166 -20.32 -12.57 -6.79
C SER A 166 -19.70 -12.58 -8.18
N ASN A 167 -20.50 -12.93 -9.18
CA ASN A 167 -20.10 -12.81 -10.59
C ASN A 167 -19.89 -11.35 -11.00
N GLU A 168 -20.60 -10.43 -10.40
CA GLU A 168 -20.45 -8.99 -10.58
C GLU A 168 -19.07 -8.53 -10.17
N MET A 169 -18.54 -9.00 -9.05
CA MET A 169 -17.18 -8.70 -8.61
C MET A 169 -16.14 -9.23 -9.60
N ARG A 170 -16.28 -10.49 -10.06
CA ARG A 170 -15.39 -11.07 -11.07
C ARG A 170 -15.42 -10.30 -12.39
N SER A 171 -16.61 -9.88 -12.82
CA SER A 171 -16.79 -9.08 -14.03
C SER A 171 -16.18 -7.70 -13.91
N LEU A 172 -16.31 -7.05 -12.74
CA LEU A 172 -15.67 -5.78 -12.46
C LEU A 172 -14.15 -5.90 -12.51
N LEU A 173 -13.57 -6.90 -11.87
CA LEU A 173 -12.11 -7.10 -11.89
C LEU A 173 -11.58 -7.34 -13.30
N ARG A 174 -12.29 -8.10 -14.13
CA ARG A 174 -11.95 -8.28 -15.56
C ARG A 174 -12.01 -6.96 -16.32
N PHE A 175 -13.05 -6.18 -16.12
CA PHE A 175 -13.20 -4.86 -16.74
C PHE A 175 -12.06 -3.92 -16.33
N LEU A 176 -11.73 -3.85 -15.05
CA LEU A 176 -10.65 -3.01 -14.54
C LEU A 176 -9.27 -3.49 -15.04
N SER A 177 -9.05 -4.81 -15.12
CA SER A 177 -7.83 -5.38 -15.68
C SER A 177 -7.63 -5.07 -17.16
N GLY A 178 -8.71 -4.82 -17.89
CA GLY A 178 -8.67 -4.35 -19.28
C GLY A 178 -8.30 -2.86 -19.43
N LYS A 179 -8.52 -2.06 -18.39
CA LYS A 179 -8.30 -0.60 -18.41
C LYS A 179 -7.03 -0.16 -17.69
N PHE A 180 -6.64 -0.85 -16.64
CA PHE A 180 -5.56 -0.42 -15.75
C PHE A 180 -4.39 -1.40 -15.82
N LYS A 181 -3.20 -0.85 -15.77
CA LYS A 181 -1.97 -1.65 -15.71
C LYS A 181 -1.89 -2.44 -14.41
N HIS A 182 -2.33 -1.85 -13.31
CA HIS A 182 -2.41 -2.48 -12.01
C HIS A 182 -3.72 -2.19 -11.30
N VAL A 183 -4.26 -3.22 -10.67
CA VAL A 183 -5.46 -3.18 -9.82
C VAL A 183 -5.04 -3.59 -8.42
N ILE A 184 -5.04 -2.66 -7.48
CA ILE A 184 -4.65 -2.89 -6.08
C ILE A 184 -5.91 -3.01 -5.24
N ILE A 185 -6.02 -4.07 -4.46
CA ILE A 185 -7.20 -4.40 -3.66
C ILE A 185 -6.82 -4.41 -2.19
N ASP A 186 -7.45 -3.54 -1.39
CA ASP A 186 -7.39 -3.58 0.08
C ASP A 186 -8.52 -4.46 0.62
N SER A 187 -8.21 -5.35 1.55
CA SER A 187 -9.17 -6.29 2.12
C SER A 187 -9.21 -6.24 3.65
N PRO A 188 -10.22 -6.82 4.31
CA PRO A 188 -10.19 -7.04 5.75
C PRO A 188 -9.02 -7.95 6.16
N PRO A 189 -8.64 -7.94 7.45
CA PRO A 189 -7.64 -8.87 7.96
C PRO A 189 -8.13 -10.32 7.85
N ALA A 190 -7.22 -11.21 7.47
CA ALA A 190 -7.55 -12.57 7.07
C ALA A 190 -8.04 -13.48 8.21
N ILE A 191 -7.65 -13.17 9.46
CA ILE A 191 -8.03 -14.02 10.60
C ILE A 191 -9.51 -13.93 10.94
N SER A 192 -10.10 -12.76 10.77
CA SER A 192 -11.46 -12.48 11.24
C SER A 192 -12.53 -12.85 10.22
N PHE A 193 -12.16 -12.93 8.92
CA PHE A 193 -13.13 -13.03 7.83
C PHE A 193 -12.63 -13.87 6.66
N THR A 194 -13.56 -14.43 5.91
CA THR A 194 -13.27 -15.20 4.68
C THR A 194 -12.99 -14.31 3.47
N ASP A 195 -13.24 -13.01 3.59
CA ASP A 195 -13.20 -12.04 2.50
C ASP A 195 -11.84 -12.04 1.76
N ALA A 196 -10.73 -12.02 2.51
CA ALA A 196 -9.39 -12.08 1.92
C ALA A 196 -9.12 -13.41 1.19
N ALA A 197 -9.62 -14.51 1.71
CA ALA A 197 -9.51 -15.82 1.06
C ALA A 197 -10.30 -15.86 -0.26
N ILE A 198 -11.52 -15.32 -0.26
CA ILE A 198 -12.36 -15.19 -1.46
C ILE A 198 -11.64 -14.35 -2.51
N LEU A 199 -11.18 -13.15 -2.14
CA LEU A 199 -10.49 -12.23 -3.05
C LEU A 199 -9.18 -12.83 -3.58
N SER A 200 -8.46 -13.61 -2.78
CA SER A 200 -7.20 -14.23 -3.18
C SER A 200 -7.33 -15.16 -4.40
N THR A 201 -8.50 -15.76 -4.59
CA THR A 201 -8.80 -16.62 -5.75
C THR A 201 -9.11 -15.86 -7.03
N GLN A 202 -9.30 -14.53 -6.94
CA GLN A 202 -9.73 -13.67 -8.04
C GLN A 202 -8.61 -12.76 -8.55
N VAL A 203 -7.43 -12.82 -7.96
CA VAL A 203 -6.28 -11.96 -8.26
C VAL A 203 -5.07 -12.75 -8.72
N ASP A 204 -4.08 -12.08 -9.32
CA ASP A 204 -2.82 -12.70 -9.71
C ASP A 204 -2.00 -13.16 -8.50
N GLY A 205 -2.07 -12.42 -7.41
CA GLY A 205 -1.41 -12.80 -6.17
C GLY A 205 -1.63 -11.86 -5.01
N VAL A 206 -1.10 -12.25 -3.87
CA VAL A 206 -1.33 -11.66 -2.56
C VAL A 206 -0.04 -11.11 -1.99
N VAL A 207 -0.10 -9.90 -1.44
CA VAL A 207 0.92 -9.31 -0.57
C VAL A 207 0.45 -9.43 0.88
N LEU A 208 1.21 -10.12 1.70
CA LEU A 208 0.92 -10.27 3.12
C LEU A 208 1.65 -9.18 3.91
N VAL A 209 0.91 -8.33 4.60
CA VAL A 209 1.47 -7.31 5.48
C VAL A 209 1.55 -7.84 6.90
N ALA A 210 2.68 -7.64 7.52
CA ALA A 210 2.93 -7.97 8.93
C ALA A 210 3.52 -6.78 9.66
N MET A 211 3.22 -6.64 10.94
CA MET A 211 3.77 -5.61 11.82
C MET A 211 4.90 -6.21 12.66
N ALA A 212 6.09 -5.60 12.61
CA ALA A 212 7.22 -6.02 13.41
C ALA A 212 6.88 -6.05 14.91
N ASN A 213 7.30 -7.10 15.60
CA ASN A 213 7.07 -7.31 17.04
C ASN A 213 5.58 -7.39 17.47
N LYS A 214 4.64 -7.44 16.51
CA LYS A 214 3.21 -7.51 16.80
C LYS A 214 2.53 -8.70 16.15
N SER A 215 2.85 -8.98 14.87
CA SER A 215 2.19 -10.02 14.10
C SER A 215 2.53 -11.42 14.62
N SER A 216 1.52 -12.27 14.75
CA SER A 216 1.67 -13.66 15.13
C SER A 216 2.15 -14.51 13.95
N ILE A 217 3.32 -15.12 14.07
CA ILE A 217 3.85 -16.05 13.06
C ILE A 217 2.91 -17.23 12.86
N HIS A 218 2.28 -17.70 13.93
CA HIS A 218 1.32 -18.80 13.86
C HIS A 218 0.12 -18.46 12.96
N LEU A 219 -0.49 -17.29 13.17
CA LEU A 219 -1.62 -16.84 12.36
C LEU A 219 -1.23 -16.60 10.89
N MET A 220 -0.05 -16.07 10.66
CA MET A 220 0.49 -15.90 9.31
C MET A 220 0.71 -17.23 8.61
N ARG A 221 1.19 -18.26 9.32
CA ARG A 221 1.33 -19.63 8.77
C ARG A 221 -0.03 -20.24 8.43
N GLN A 222 -1.02 -20.09 9.31
CA GLN A 222 -2.38 -20.57 9.05
C GLN A 222 -2.96 -19.90 7.81
N PHE A 223 -2.80 -18.57 7.69
CA PHE A 223 -3.26 -17.85 6.52
C PHE A 223 -2.54 -18.30 5.24
N LYS A 224 -1.20 -18.39 5.28
CA LYS A 224 -0.41 -18.92 4.15
C LYS A 224 -0.92 -20.29 3.70
N GLN A 225 -1.15 -21.21 4.64
CA GLN A 225 -1.65 -22.55 4.31
C GLN A 225 -3.04 -22.50 3.66
N ARG A 226 -3.93 -21.64 4.19
CA ARG A 226 -5.28 -21.45 3.60
C ARG A 226 -5.20 -20.95 2.17
N ILE A 227 -4.38 -19.93 1.90
CA ILE A 227 -4.19 -19.37 0.56
C ILE A 227 -3.58 -20.42 -0.40
N HIS A 228 -2.60 -21.17 0.07
CA HIS A 228 -2.00 -22.25 -0.71
C HIS A 228 -3.01 -23.33 -1.09
N ASN A 229 -3.86 -23.76 -0.14
CA ASN A 229 -4.90 -24.75 -0.38
C ASN A 229 -5.97 -24.30 -1.40
N LEU A 230 -6.16 -22.97 -1.52
CA LEU A 230 -7.05 -22.37 -2.54
C LEU A 230 -6.37 -22.23 -3.92
N GLY A 231 -5.10 -22.61 -4.05
CA GLY A 231 -4.34 -22.44 -5.27
C GLY A 231 -3.93 -20.99 -5.56
N ALA A 232 -4.12 -20.09 -4.61
CA ALA A 232 -3.74 -18.68 -4.75
C ALA A 232 -2.25 -18.48 -4.44
N ARG A 233 -1.64 -17.49 -5.10
CA ARG A 233 -0.21 -17.18 -4.97
C ARG A 233 0.01 -16.08 -3.93
N ILE A 234 1.03 -16.24 -3.10
CA ILE A 234 1.54 -15.16 -2.24
C ILE A 234 2.88 -14.71 -2.82
N TYR A 235 2.98 -13.42 -3.20
CA TYR A 235 4.24 -12.83 -3.71
C TYR A 235 5.29 -12.71 -2.63
N GLY A 236 4.89 -12.40 -1.41
CA GLY A 236 5.78 -12.26 -0.27
C GLY A 236 5.17 -11.46 0.87
N VAL A 237 6.04 -11.05 1.79
CA VAL A 237 5.69 -10.33 3.01
C VAL A 237 6.25 -8.92 2.97
N VAL A 238 5.44 -7.95 3.30
CA VAL A 238 5.86 -6.59 3.69
C VAL A 238 5.92 -6.53 5.20
N LEU A 239 7.08 -6.25 5.75
CA LEU A 239 7.28 -6.11 7.19
C LEU A 239 7.24 -4.64 7.57
N ASN A 240 6.16 -4.24 8.24
CA ASN A 240 5.85 -2.88 8.62
C ASN A 240 6.32 -2.55 10.05
N GLY A 241 6.54 -1.28 10.35
CA GLY A 241 6.88 -0.82 11.68
C GLY A 241 8.30 -1.21 12.15
N ILE A 242 9.24 -1.34 11.24
CA ILE A 242 10.64 -1.64 11.56
C ILE A 242 11.28 -0.42 12.22
N LYS A 243 11.94 -0.62 13.35
CA LYS A 243 12.76 0.42 13.95
C LYS A 243 14.04 0.59 13.15
N SER A 244 14.41 1.84 12.83
CA SER A 244 15.63 2.16 12.07
C SER A 244 16.93 1.70 12.75
N SER A 245 16.89 1.44 14.03
CA SER A 245 18.01 0.91 14.83
C SER A 245 18.03 -0.63 14.91
N SER A 246 17.17 -1.34 14.17
CA SER A 246 17.14 -2.81 14.21
C SER A 246 18.20 -3.41 13.30
N VAL A 247 18.79 -4.54 13.74
CA VAL A 247 19.76 -5.33 12.95
C VAL A 247 19.16 -5.78 11.61
N GLU A 248 17.84 -6.00 11.55
CA GLU A 248 17.13 -6.36 10.33
C GLU A 248 17.15 -5.23 9.31
N TYR A 249 17.02 -3.99 9.77
CA TYR A 249 17.08 -2.80 8.90
C TYR A 249 18.48 -2.62 8.32
N ASP A 250 19.51 -2.84 9.13
CA ASP A 250 20.92 -2.78 8.70
C ASP A 250 21.27 -3.91 7.70
N TYR A 251 20.77 -5.12 7.95
CA TYR A 251 21.01 -6.28 7.08
C TYR A 251 20.46 -6.10 5.66
N TYR A 252 19.34 -5.39 5.51
CA TYR A 252 18.73 -5.09 4.21
C TYR A 252 19.20 -3.76 3.59
N GLY A 253 20.26 -3.15 4.14
CA GLY A 253 20.88 -1.94 3.58
C GLY A 253 20.18 -0.64 3.94
N GLY A 254 19.19 -0.67 4.83
CA GLY A 254 18.40 0.50 5.22
C GLY A 254 19.21 1.60 5.90
N SER A 255 20.23 1.25 6.69
CA SER A 255 21.10 2.22 7.37
C SER A 255 22.04 2.94 6.40
N SER A 256 22.57 2.23 5.41
CA SER A 256 23.42 2.82 4.36
C SER A 256 22.64 3.81 3.50
N TYR A 257 21.38 3.50 3.22
CA TYR A 257 20.47 4.36 2.48
C TYR A 257 20.15 5.64 3.27
N TYR A 258 19.81 5.50 4.55
CA TYR A 258 19.52 6.64 5.42
C TYR A 258 20.73 7.58 5.56
N LYS A 259 21.95 7.02 5.71
CA LYS A 259 23.18 7.81 5.76
C LYS A 259 23.47 8.55 4.47
N TYR A 260 23.18 7.96 3.31
CA TYR A 260 23.43 8.60 2.02
C TYR A 260 22.56 9.85 1.83
N TYR A 261 21.29 9.79 2.19
CA TYR A 261 20.37 10.93 2.04
C TYR A 261 20.45 11.94 3.18
N SER A 262 20.74 11.53 4.41
CA SER A 262 20.95 12.48 5.53
C SER A 262 22.22 13.31 5.37
N ASN A 263 23.23 12.79 4.68
CA ASN A 263 24.47 13.53 4.37
C ASN A 263 24.32 14.44 3.12
N ALA A 264 23.38 14.14 2.23
CA ALA A 264 23.13 14.99 1.04
C ALA A 264 22.45 16.33 1.41
N ASP A 265 21.75 16.39 2.53
CA ASP A 265 21.12 17.62 3.03
C ASP A 265 22.14 18.55 3.76
N ASP A 266 23.32 18.05 4.14
CA ASP A 266 24.37 18.83 4.82
C ASP A 266 25.44 19.39 3.88
N GLU A 267 25.53 18.90 2.63
CA GLU A 267 26.41 19.49 1.62
C GLU A 267 25.65 20.53 0.79
N THR A 268 25.60 21.76 1.29
CA THR A 268 25.39 22.93 0.44
C THR A 268 26.54 22.99 -0.56
N THR A 269 26.27 22.62 -1.80
CA THR A 269 27.19 22.72 -2.94
C THR A 269 27.73 24.12 -3.01
N PRO A 270 29.05 24.35 -2.96
CA PRO A 270 29.63 25.68 -3.24
C PRO A 270 29.37 26.01 -4.70
N MET A 271 28.71 27.12 -4.94
CA MET A 271 28.60 27.70 -6.28
C MET A 271 29.99 27.86 -6.89
N LEU A 272 30.16 27.36 -8.10
CA LEU A 272 31.36 27.61 -8.94
C LEU A 272 31.54 29.11 -9.06
N GLY A 273 32.55 29.62 -8.38
CA GLY A 273 32.91 31.00 -8.42
C GLY A 273 33.49 31.36 -9.78
N ASP A 274 33.07 32.51 -10.27
CA ASP A 274 33.56 33.19 -11.45
C ASP A 274 35.10 33.25 -11.52
N THR A 275 35.66 32.61 -12.50
CA THR A 275 37.04 32.80 -12.88
C THR A 275 37.14 34.12 -13.66
N LYS A 276 37.52 35.19 -12.99
CA LYS A 276 37.96 36.40 -13.67
C LYS A 276 39.28 36.12 -14.41
N VAL A 277 39.21 36.22 -15.72
CA VAL A 277 40.37 36.29 -16.59
C VAL A 277 41.02 37.67 -16.41
N GLN A 278 42.29 37.70 -16.12
CA GLN A 278 43.22 38.78 -16.45
C GLN A 278 44.14 38.31 -17.57
#